data_fed64fd9abb2110452a62a10c44ebf09
#
_entry.id   fed64fd9abb2110452a62a10c44ebf09
#
_cell.length_a   1.000
_cell.length_b   1.000
_cell.length_c   1.000
_cell.angle_alpha   90.00
_cell.angle_beta   90.00
_cell.angle_gamma   90.00
#
_symmetry.space_group_name_H-M   'P 1'
#
loop_
_entity.id
_entity.type
_entity.pdbx_description
1 polymer ?
#
loop_
_entity_poly.entity_id
_entity_poly.type
_entity_poly.pdbx_seq_one_letter_code
_entity_poly.pdbx_strand_id
1 'polypeptide(L)'
;MAVVRVLHVVGQMKRAGIETWLMQLLRNMDRSRVQQEFLACHPGAGDYDPEIRSLGSDVIPCVGPSHPFRFRRRLLGILRERRYDVVHSHVHHYSGFVLGIARHAGVPIRIAHSHLDTSREDEDAGPLRRVYLASMKAAIRRQGTRGVAVSEVAAAALFGPRWRDDPRWGVMHCALDYSAFRAPIDREAVRAELGLPAGALAVGHVGRFDQQKNHGFLLRIAVDVLRREPQACFVLVGEGPLRQSIEAEAARLGIRDRVLFTGVRVDVPRLLLACDLFLLPSLYEGLPLVGLEAQAAGLPIVLSDNITRELAVVPSLFAWRSLAEPTEAWAETVVTMLHGPRMSPGDSLALLERSDFSLQRSLHLLASLYGAT
;
A
#
# COMPACT_ATOMS: atom_id res chain seq x y z
N MET A 1 -3.61 33.27 1.96
CA MET A 1 -2.70 32.52 2.86
C MET A 1 -1.44 32.18 2.09
N ALA A 2 -0.26 32.04 2.74
CA ALA A 2 0.93 31.57 2.05
C ALA A 2 0.77 30.08 1.67
N VAL A 3 1.31 29.71 0.51
CA VAL A 3 1.30 28.32 0.04
C VAL A 3 2.24 27.49 0.93
N VAL A 4 1.75 26.38 1.50
CA VAL A 4 2.54 25.47 2.33
C VAL A 4 3.39 24.56 1.43
N ARG A 5 4.68 24.53 1.65
CA ARG A 5 5.62 23.70 0.90
C ARG A 5 5.97 22.43 1.64
N VAL A 6 5.65 21.29 1.05
CA VAL A 6 5.81 19.96 1.63
C VAL A 6 6.88 19.16 0.86
N LEU A 7 7.87 18.64 1.58
CA LEU A 7 8.81 17.66 1.06
C LEU A 7 8.43 16.28 1.58
N HIS A 8 7.99 15.40 0.67
CA HIS A 8 7.82 13.97 0.94
C HIS A 8 9.16 13.26 0.79
N VAL A 9 9.58 12.53 1.82
CA VAL A 9 10.78 11.69 1.76
C VAL A 9 10.36 10.24 1.59
N VAL A 10 10.69 9.66 0.43
CA VAL A 10 10.24 8.35 -0.04
C VAL A 10 11.40 7.46 -0.44
N GLY A 11 11.17 6.17 -0.64
CA GLY A 11 12.14 5.24 -1.21
C GLY A 11 12.45 5.60 -2.67
N GLN A 12 11.49 5.38 -3.55
CA GLN A 12 11.53 5.68 -4.99
C GLN A 12 10.09 5.75 -5.50
N MET A 13 9.76 6.68 -6.40
CA MET A 13 8.39 6.85 -6.90
C MET A 13 8.00 5.79 -7.95
N LYS A 14 8.00 4.51 -7.52
CA LYS A 14 7.56 3.35 -8.31
C LYS A 14 6.06 3.10 -8.13
N ARG A 15 5.49 2.22 -8.97
CA ARG A 15 4.08 1.79 -8.83
C ARG A 15 3.95 0.78 -7.68
N ALA A 16 3.84 1.30 -6.45
CA ALA A 16 3.58 0.56 -5.22
C ALA A 16 2.56 1.33 -4.36
N GLY A 17 2.05 0.70 -3.31
CA GLY A 17 0.91 1.24 -2.54
C GLY A 17 1.11 2.66 -2.02
N ILE A 18 2.24 2.94 -1.37
CA ILE A 18 2.54 4.25 -0.78
C ILE A 18 2.64 5.32 -1.88
N GLU A 19 3.39 5.03 -2.92
CA GLU A 19 3.66 5.96 -4.02
C GLU A 19 2.39 6.21 -4.84
N THR A 20 1.56 5.19 -5.04
CA THR A 20 0.24 5.34 -5.69
C THR A 20 -0.67 6.26 -4.87
N TRP A 21 -0.70 6.09 -3.55
CA TRP A 21 -1.44 6.98 -2.66
C TRP A 21 -0.90 8.42 -2.71
N LEU A 22 0.42 8.61 -2.69
CA LEU A 22 1.05 9.94 -2.81
C LEU A 22 0.71 10.61 -4.14
N MET A 23 0.62 9.84 -5.23
CA MET A 23 0.18 10.36 -6.52
C MET A 23 -1.29 10.80 -6.52
N GLN A 24 -2.17 10.08 -5.81
CA GLN A 24 -3.55 10.52 -5.65
C GLN A 24 -3.64 11.84 -4.88
N LEU A 25 -2.81 12.01 -3.84
CA LEU A 25 -2.71 13.29 -3.14
C LEU A 25 -2.22 14.41 -4.07
N LEU A 26 -1.16 14.16 -4.86
CA LEU A 26 -0.60 15.15 -5.78
C LEU A 26 -1.61 15.59 -6.85
N ARG A 27 -2.41 14.64 -7.36
CA ARG A 27 -3.45 14.92 -8.37
C ARG A 27 -4.62 15.73 -7.83
N ASN A 28 -4.99 15.52 -6.57
CA ASN A 28 -6.25 16.00 -5.99
C ASN A 28 -6.08 17.10 -4.93
N MET A 29 -4.88 17.34 -4.40
CA MET A 29 -4.61 18.41 -3.45
C MET A 29 -4.66 19.79 -4.14
N ASP A 30 -5.31 20.75 -3.51
CA ASP A 30 -5.32 22.14 -3.99
C ASP A 30 -3.91 22.74 -3.95
N ARG A 31 -3.30 22.90 -5.13
CA ARG A 31 -1.92 23.39 -5.30
C ARG A 31 -1.77 24.88 -5.00
N SER A 32 -2.87 25.64 -4.97
CA SER A 32 -2.83 27.02 -4.51
C SER A 32 -2.60 27.13 -3.01
N ARG A 33 -2.81 26.03 -2.27
CA ARG A 33 -2.67 25.93 -0.81
C ARG A 33 -1.46 25.09 -0.40
N VAL A 34 -1.19 23.98 -1.11
CA VAL A 34 -0.14 23.00 -0.78
C VAL A 34 0.67 22.63 -2.03
N GLN A 35 1.95 22.93 -2.01
CA GLN A 35 2.91 22.47 -3.01
C GLN A 35 3.71 21.29 -2.47
N GLN A 36 3.76 20.20 -3.23
CA GLN A 36 4.41 18.96 -2.84
C GLN A 36 5.61 18.67 -3.74
N GLU A 37 6.72 18.26 -3.16
CA GLU A 37 7.92 17.76 -3.86
C GLU A 37 8.36 16.45 -3.21
N PHE A 38 9.11 15.62 -3.95
CA PHE A 38 9.50 14.28 -3.50
C PHE A 38 11.02 14.15 -3.46
N LEU A 39 11.57 13.69 -2.34
CA LEU A 39 12.97 13.30 -2.22
C LEU A 39 13.06 11.78 -2.28
N ALA A 40 13.64 11.25 -3.36
CA ALA A 40 13.82 9.82 -3.57
C ALA A 40 15.15 9.35 -2.95
N CYS A 41 15.07 8.42 -1.98
CA CYS A 41 16.24 7.91 -1.24
C CYS A 41 16.95 6.75 -1.93
N HIS A 42 16.39 6.18 -3.00
CA HIS A 42 17.00 5.13 -3.80
C HIS A 42 17.36 5.66 -5.20
N PRO A 43 18.50 5.20 -5.77
CA PRO A 43 18.92 5.62 -7.10
C PRO A 43 17.99 5.04 -8.19
N GLY A 44 17.94 5.74 -9.31
CA GLY A 44 17.15 5.36 -10.49
C GLY A 44 15.83 6.14 -10.59
N ALA A 45 15.28 6.16 -11.81
CA ALA A 45 14.01 6.81 -12.08
C ALA A 45 12.84 6.00 -11.47
N GLY A 46 11.86 6.69 -10.95
CA GLY A 46 10.57 6.12 -10.56
C GLY A 46 9.59 6.10 -11.73
N ASP A 47 8.63 5.18 -11.70
CA ASP A 47 7.60 5.05 -12.74
C ASP A 47 6.71 6.30 -12.81
N TYR A 48 6.57 7.01 -11.69
CA TYR A 48 5.75 8.22 -11.58
C TYR A 48 6.52 9.53 -11.84
N ASP A 49 7.85 9.49 -11.97
CA ASP A 49 8.66 10.70 -12.14
C ASP A 49 8.22 11.58 -13.32
N PRO A 50 7.89 11.03 -14.53
CA PRO A 50 7.42 11.85 -15.64
C PRO A 50 6.10 12.55 -15.34
N GLU A 51 5.17 11.84 -14.70
CA GLU A 51 3.87 12.39 -14.35
C GLU A 51 3.99 13.47 -13.26
N ILE A 52 4.80 13.24 -12.23
CA ILE A 52 5.06 14.23 -11.16
C ILE A 52 5.53 15.55 -11.78
N ARG A 53 6.48 15.48 -12.72
CA ARG A 53 6.99 16.67 -13.41
C ARG A 53 5.94 17.34 -14.30
N SER A 54 5.11 16.57 -14.99
CA SER A 54 4.01 17.12 -15.82
C SER A 54 2.95 17.83 -14.98
N LEU A 55 2.83 17.43 -13.72
CA LEU A 55 1.96 18.04 -12.72
C LEU A 55 2.60 19.28 -12.04
N GLY A 56 3.77 19.74 -12.49
CA GLY A 56 4.46 20.92 -11.94
C GLY A 56 5.12 20.69 -10.58
N SER A 57 5.37 19.42 -10.20
CA SER A 57 6.12 19.02 -9.02
C SER A 57 7.50 18.49 -9.41
N ASP A 58 8.35 18.17 -8.42
CA ASP A 58 9.72 17.69 -8.67
C ASP A 58 10.02 16.41 -7.89
N VAL A 59 10.87 15.57 -8.47
CA VAL A 59 11.48 14.42 -7.80
C VAL A 59 12.97 14.66 -7.70
N ILE A 60 13.44 14.86 -6.46
CA ILE A 60 14.81 15.20 -6.12
C ILE A 60 15.56 13.92 -5.79
N PRO A 61 16.54 13.50 -6.59
CA PRO A 61 17.32 12.32 -6.27
C PRO A 61 18.26 12.59 -5.09
N CYS A 62 18.32 11.64 -4.18
CA CYS A 62 19.22 11.66 -3.06
C CYS A 62 19.97 10.33 -2.93
N VAL A 63 21.14 10.36 -2.30
CA VAL A 63 21.85 9.12 -1.95
C VAL A 63 21.09 8.39 -0.84
N GLY A 64 21.07 7.06 -0.91
CA GLY A 64 20.31 6.23 0.02
C GLY A 64 20.91 6.13 1.43
N PRO A 65 20.21 5.40 2.31
CA PRO A 65 20.59 5.20 3.71
C PRO A 65 21.96 4.58 3.94
N SER A 66 22.51 3.87 2.96
CA SER A 66 23.87 3.30 2.99
C SER A 66 24.99 4.33 3.11
N HIS A 67 24.71 5.62 2.82
CA HIS A 67 25.67 6.71 2.90
C HIS A 67 25.15 7.85 3.81
N PRO A 68 25.01 7.64 5.13
CA PRO A 68 24.27 8.55 6.01
C PRO A 68 24.87 9.97 6.05
N PHE A 69 26.19 10.12 6.00
CA PHE A 69 26.82 11.46 5.98
C PHE A 69 26.55 12.22 4.67
N ARG A 70 26.60 11.54 3.52
CA ARG A 70 26.27 12.13 2.22
C ARG A 70 24.78 12.49 2.15
N PHE A 71 23.92 11.59 2.62
CA PHE A 71 22.48 11.83 2.74
C PHE A 71 22.21 13.08 3.59
N ARG A 72 22.78 13.15 4.82
CA ARG A 72 22.61 14.29 5.71
C ARG A 72 23.02 15.60 5.04
N ARG A 73 24.21 15.64 4.41
CA ARG A 73 24.70 16.85 3.72
C ARG A 73 23.77 17.29 2.59
N ARG A 74 23.32 16.32 1.78
CA ARG A 74 22.43 16.58 0.62
C ARG A 74 21.07 17.07 1.08
N LEU A 75 20.42 16.35 2.00
CA LEU A 75 19.10 16.72 2.51
C LEU A 75 19.15 18.09 3.20
N LEU A 76 20.16 18.35 4.03
CA LEU A 76 20.31 19.64 4.71
C LEU A 76 20.47 20.80 3.70
N GLY A 77 21.25 20.62 2.63
CA GLY A 77 21.38 21.58 1.55
C GLY A 77 20.03 21.89 0.89
N ILE A 78 19.29 20.85 0.49
CA ILE A 78 17.96 20.98 -0.13
C ILE A 78 16.99 21.73 0.79
N LEU A 79 16.92 21.37 2.07
CA LEU A 79 16.01 22.00 3.02
C LEU A 79 16.31 23.49 3.23
N ARG A 80 17.59 23.88 3.25
CA ARG A 80 18.00 25.28 3.40
C ARG A 80 17.77 26.11 2.14
N GLU A 81 18.00 25.52 0.98
CA GLU A 81 17.84 26.18 -0.32
C GLU A 81 16.36 26.39 -0.65
N ARG A 82 15.56 25.33 -0.54
CA ARG A 82 14.16 25.34 -0.99
C ARG A 82 13.15 25.77 0.08
N ARG A 83 13.53 25.80 1.36
CA ARG A 83 12.71 26.28 2.50
C ARG A 83 11.32 25.65 2.57
N TYR A 84 11.26 24.40 3.03
CA TYR A 84 10.00 23.69 3.23
C TYR A 84 9.39 24.01 4.60
N ASP A 85 8.06 24.09 4.65
CA ASP A 85 7.28 24.23 5.89
C ASP A 85 7.07 22.87 6.54
N VAL A 86 7.01 21.81 5.72
CA VAL A 86 6.74 20.43 6.15
C VAL A 86 7.76 19.48 5.56
N VAL A 87 8.29 18.58 6.39
CA VAL A 87 8.94 17.34 5.97
C VAL A 87 8.06 16.17 6.39
N HIS A 88 7.50 15.44 5.41
CA HIS A 88 6.67 14.26 5.60
C HIS A 88 7.46 13.01 5.17
N SER A 89 7.88 12.22 6.14
CA SER A 89 8.80 11.09 5.92
C SER A 89 8.05 9.76 5.90
N HIS A 90 8.20 9.01 4.80
CA HIS A 90 7.56 7.71 4.54
C HIS A 90 8.56 6.54 4.59
N VAL A 91 9.78 6.78 5.08
CA VAL A 91 10.86 5.78 5.10
C VAL A 91 10.98 5.03 6.43
N HIS A 92 9.83 4.75 7.03
CA HIS A 92 9.67 3.93 8.25
C HIS A 92 10.66 4.34 9.37
N HIS A 93 11.44 3.40 9.95
CA HIS A 93 12.39 3.69 11.02
C HIS A 93 13.44 4.76 10.65
N TYR A 94 13.88 4.80 9.38
CA TYR A 94 14.83 5.81 8.92
C TYR A 94 14.30 7.25 9.03
N SER A 95 12.98 7.40 9.20
CA SER A 95 12.34 8.69 9.50
C SER A 95 12.95 9.37 10.73
N GLY A 96 13.44 8.60 11.73
CA GLY A 96 14.13 9.19 12.89
C GLY A 96 15.35 10.03 12.50
N PHE A 97 16.13 9.55 11.56
CA PHE A 97 17.29 10.30 11.03
C PHE A 97 16.86 11.48 10.16
N VAL A 98 15.89 11.28 9.27
CA VAL A 98 15.33 12.32 8.39
C VAL A 98 14.80 13.51 9.20
N LEU A 99 13.94 13.23 10.20
CA LEU A 99 13.33 14.27 11.03
C LEU A 99 14.35 15.00 11.90
N GLY A 100 15.43 14.32 12.32
CA GLY A 100 16.56 14.95 13.00
C GLY A 100 17.25 16.00 12.13
N ILE A 101 17.47 15.70 10.84
CA ILE A 101 18.05 16.64 9.87
C ILE A 101 17.08 17.79 9.61
N ALA A 102 15.79 17.51 9.43
CA ALA A 102 14.76 18.51 9.20
C ALA A 102 14.65 19.50 10.39
N ARG A 103 14.73 18.99 11.64
CA ARG A 103 14.78 19.84 12.83
C ARG A 103 16.01 20.75 12.82
N HIS A 104 17.17 20.18 12.48
CA HIS A 104 18.43 20.96 12.40
C HIS A 104 18.38 22.04 11.31
N ALA A 105 17.63 21.79 10.22
CA ALA A 105 17.38 22.77 9.17
C ALA A 105 16.34 23.83 9.54
N GLY A 106 15.65 23.70 10.69
CA GLY A 106 14.62 24.63 11.13
C GLY A 106 13.23 24.38 10.55
N VAL A 107 12.97 23.21 9.92
CA VAL A 107 11.64 22.89 9.39
C VAL A 107 10.63 22.78 10.53
N PRO A 108 9.53 23.57 10.51
CA PRO A 108 8.62 23.65 11.65
C PRO A 108 7.78 22.37 11.82
N ILE A 109 7.24 21.78 10.74
CA ILE A 109 6.38 20.60 10.79
C ILE A 109 7.15 19.38 10.27
N ARG A 110 7.29 18.37 11.11
CA ARG A 110 8.08 17.16 10.84
C ARG A 110 7.24 15.94 11.16
N ILE A 111 6.82 15.22 10.11
CA ILE A 111 5.87 14.12 10.18
C ILE A 111 6.57 12.79 9.89
N ALA A 112 6.40 11.80 10.78
CA ALA A 112 6.70 10.41 10.49
C ALA A 112 5.41 9.71 10.07
N HIS A 113 5.43 8.96 8.94
CA HIS A 113 4.30 8.18 8.48
C HIS A 113 4.65 6.68 8.49
N SER A 114 3.87 5.91 9.25
CA SER A 114 3.99 4.45 9.28
C SER A 114 3.01 3.82 8.29
N HIS A 115 3.56 3.02 7.38
CA HIS A 115 2.79 2.34 6.32
C HIS A 115 2.76 0.81 6.46
N LEU A 116 3.55 0.26 7.40
CA LEU A 116 3.72 -1.19 7.57
C LEU A 116 3.65 -1.57 9.05
N ASP A 117 3.11 -2.75 9.31
CA ASP A 117 3.35 -3.45 10.56
C ASP A 117 4.65 -4.25 10.44
N THR A 118 5.68 -3.83 11.15
CA THR A 118 6.98 -4.51 11.20
C THR A 118 7.22 -5.18 12.55
N SER A 119 6.20 -5.35 13.38
CA SER A 119 6.35 -5.84 14.76
C SER A 119 7.06 -7.19 14.81
N ARG A 120 6.68 -8.14 13.96
CA ARG A 120 7.33 -9.46 13.89
C ARG A 120 8.78 -9.39 13.42
N GLU A 121 9.06 -8.62 12.37
CA GLU A 121 10.43 -8.43 11.85
C GLU A 121 11.34 -7.72 12.87
N ASP A 122 10.76 -6.79 13.64
CA ASP A 122 11.48 -6.07 14.70
C ASP A 122 11.79 -7.01 15.90
N GLU A 123 10.87 -7.93 16.23
CA GLU A 123 11.05 -8.94 17.29
C GLU A 123 12.10 -9.98 16.90
N ASP A 124 12.13 -10.41 15.65
CA ASP A 124 13.11 -11.39 15.13
C ASP A 124 14.48 -10.77 14.84
N ALA A 125 14.61 -9.45 14.98
CA ALA A 125 15.84 -8.74 14.68
C ALA A 125 16.98 -9.11 15.65
N GLY A 126 18.20 -9.26 15.13
CA GLY A 126 19.41 -9.45 15.95
C GLY A 126 19.72 -8.23 16.82
N PRO A 127 20.58 -8.40 17.87
CA PRO A 127 20.78 -7.40 18.91
C PRO A 127 21.22 -6.03 18.40
N LEU A 128 22.13 -5.95 17.44
CA LEU A 128 22.57 -4.67 16.85
C LEU A 128 21.43 -3.96 16.11
N ARG A 129 20.62 -4.73 15.38
CA ARG A 129 19.45 -4.19 14.68
C ARG A 129 18.40 -3.70 15.68
N ARG A 130 18.15 -4.40 16.78
CA ARG A 130 17.24 -3.96 17.86
C ARG A 130 17.67 -2.62 18.47
N VAL A 131 18.97 -2.43 18.74
CA VAL A 131 19.52 -1.15 19.23
C VAL A 131 19.29 -0.04 18.22
N TYR A 132 19.56 -0.31 16.93
CA TYR A 132 19.30 0.64 15.85
C TYR A 132 17.80 1.02 15.79
N LEU A 133 16.90 0.04 15.79
CA LEU A 133 15.46 0.25 15.73
C LEU A 133 14.96 1.07 16.93
N ALA A 134 15.40 0.72 18.14
CA ALA A 134 15.06 1.46 19.35
C ALA A 134 15.55 2.93 19.28
N SER A 135 16.78 3.14 18.77
CA SER A 135 17.34 4.48 18.63
C SER A 135 16.55 5.32 17.60
N MET A 136 16.11 4.71 16.49
CA MET A 136 15.32 5.39 15.47
C MET A 136 13.90 5.71 15.97
N LYS A 137 13.24 4.77 16.65
CA LYS A 137 11.93 5.02 17.30
C LYS A 137 12.03 6.14 18.34
N ALA A 138 13.10 6.16 19.16
CA ALA A 138 13.36 7.24 20.10
C ALA A 138 13.61 8.59 19.39
N ALA A 139 14.35 8.58 18.26
CA ALA A 139 14.58 9.76 17.45
C ALA A 139 13.26 10.29 16.84
N ILE A 140 12.39 9.44 16.34
CA ILE A 140 11.04 9.83 15.84
C ILE A 140 10.28 10.55 16.95
N ARG A 141 10.17 9.95 18.14
CA ARG A 141 9.46 10.55 19.28
C ARG A 141 10.04 11.90 19.71
N ARG A 142 11.35 12.08 19.62
CA ARG A 142 12.03 13.34 20.00
C ARG A 142 11.98 14.42 18.93
N GLN A 143 12.03 14.04 17.65
CA GLN A 143 12.20 14.97 16.53
C GLN A 143 10.89 15.25 15.79
N GLY A 144 9.94 14.31 15.78
CA GLY A 144 8.64 14.47 15.14
C GLY A 144 7.76 15.46 15.90
N THR A 145 7.11 16.34 15.15
CA THR A 145 6.07 17.23 15.69
C THR A 145 4.69 16.61 15.57
N ARG A 146 4.51 15.74 14.59
CA ARG A 146 3.30 14.96 14.31
C ARG A 146 3.71 13.60 13.78
N GLY A 147 2.83 12.62 13.86
CA GLY A 147 3.00 11.34 13.22
C GLY A 147 1.67 10.71 12.91
N VAL A 148 1.62 10.02 11.79
CA VAL A 148 0.44 9.32 11.32
C VAL A 148 0.80 7.90 10.94
N ALA A 149 -0.18 7.01 11.04
CA ALA A 149 -0.05 5.62 10.62
C ALA A 149 -1.30 5.21 9.85
N VAL A 150 -1.12 4.30 8.90
CA VAL A 150 -2.23 3.82 8.06
C VAL A 150 -3.21 2.91 8.80
N SER A 151 -2.81 2.39 9.97
CA SER A 151 -3.62 1.52 10.84
C SER A 151 -3.09 1.58 12.27
N GLU A 152 -3.88 1.07 13.24
CA GLU A 152 -3.46 0.99 14.64
C GLU A 152 -2.23 0.09 14.85
N VAL A 153 -2.16 -1.03 14.13
CA VAL A 153 -0.99 -1.93 14.19
C VAL A 153 0.26 -1.26 13.64
N ALA A 154 0.16 -0.52 12.54
CA ALA A 154 1.26 0.27 12.01
C ALA A 154 1.69 1.42 12.94
N ALA A 155 0.75 2.02 13.68
CA ALA A 155 1.05 3.03 14.70
C ALA A 155 1.83 2.42 15.87
N ALA A 156 1.38 1.29 16.38
CA ALA A 156 2.07 0.57 17.47
C ALA A 156 3.47 0.13 17.05
N ALA A 157 3.64 -0.36 15.81
CA ALA A 157 4.92 -0.79 15.26
C ALA A 157 5.96 0.33 15.24
N LEU A 158 5.61 1.53 14.78
CA LEU A 158 6.57 2.64 14.64
C LEU A 158 6.68 3.53 15.87
N PHE A 159 5.56 3.90 16.49
CA PHE A 159 5.52 4.87 17.60
C PHE A 159 5.59 4.17 18.97
N GLY A 160 5.36 2.85 19.02
CA GLY A 160 5.35 2.02 20.22
C GLY A 160 3.93 1.76 20.74
N PRO A 161 3.77 0.77 21.67
CA PRO A 161 2.44 0.29 22.12
C PRO A 161 1.60 1.36 22.84
N ARG A 162 2.24 2.38 23.38
CA ARG A 162 1.58 3.49 24.09
C ARG A 162 1.40 4.74 23.21
N TRP A 163 1.34 4.58 21.90
CA TRP A 163 1.23 5.70 20.97
C TRP A 163 0.00 6.60 21.22
N ARG A 164 -1.08 6.03 21.73
CA ARG A 164 -2.31 6.78 22.06
C ARG A 164 -2.17 7.77 23.22
N ASP A 165 -1.15 7.60 24.09
CA ASP A 165 -0.89 8.49 25.20
C ASP A 165 -0.29 9.83 24.76
N ASP A 166 0.18 9.94 23.53
CA ASP A 166 0.80 11.15 22.98
C ASP A 166 -0.07 11.70 21.84
N PRO A 167 -0.70 12.88 22.01
CA PRO A 167 -1.64 13.45 21.04
C PRO A 167 -1.00 13.84 19.70
N ARG A 168 0.32 13.76 19.58
CA ARG A 168 1.02 13.99 18.31
C ARG A 168 0.84 12.84 17.33
N TRP A 169 0.52 11.65 17.82
CA TRP A 169 0.40 10.43 17.01
C TRP A 169 -1.05 10.10 16.74
N GLY A 170 -1.35 9.69 15.53
CA GLY A 170 -2.70 9.32 15.14
C GLY A 170 -2.74 8.31 14.00
N VAL A 171 -3.92 7.75 13.78
CA VAL A 171 -4.21 6.95 12.60
C VAL A 171 -4.84 7.85 11.55
N MET A 172 -4.35 7.73 10.32
CA MET A 172 -4.92 8.34 9.14
C MET A 172 -4.85 7.31 8.01
N HIS A 173 -5.98 6.75 7.68
CA HIS A 173 -6.06 5.77 6.62
C HIS A 173 -5.69 6.36 5.26
N CYS A 174 -4.92 5.62 4.47
CA CYS A 174 -4.65 5.97 3.08
C CYS A 174 -5.92 5.76 2.26
N ALA A 175 -6.58 6.84 1.90
CA ALA A 175 -7.76 6.82 1.06
C ALA A 175 -7.40 6.70 -0.42
N LEU A 176 -8.36 6.23 -1.22
CA LEU A 176 -8.22 6.05 -2.65
C LEU A 176 -9.21 6.93 -3.43
N ASP A 177 -8.82 7.29 -4.65
CA ASP A 177 -9.74 7.79 -5.65
C ASP A 177 -10.46 6.60 -6.32
N TYR A 178 -11.72 6.47 -6.02
CA TYR A 178 -12.55 5.37 -6.55
C TYR A 178 -13.19 5.68 -7.91
N SER A 179 -12.87 6.81 -8.55
CA SER A 179 -13.48 7.24 -9.82
C SER A 179 -13.38 6.19 -10.93
N ALA A 180 -12.25 5.46 -10.98
CA ALA A 180 -12.02 4.40 -11.97
C ALA A 180 -12.98 3.20 -11.83
N PHE A 181 -13.59 3.00 -10.67
CA PHE A 181 -14.57 1.93 -10.43
C PHE A 181 -16.01 2.32 -10.81
N ARG A 182 -16.26 3.61 -11.12
CA ARG A 182 -17.58 4.11 -11.55
C ARG A 182 -17.82 3.92 -13.04
N ALA A 183 -16.74 3.82 -13.83
CA ALA A 183 -16.86 3.65 -15.26
C ALA A 183 -17.43 2.25 -15.58
N PRO A 184 -18.46 2.14 -16.41
CA PRO A 184 -18.93 0.85 -16.87
C PRO A 184 -17.83 0.15 -17.67
N ILE A 185 -17.65 -1.14 -17.45
CA ILE A 185 -16.73 -1.97 -18.22
C ILE A 185 -17.50 -3.05 -18.98
N ASP A 186 -17.01 -3.40 -20.16
CA ASP A 186 -17.36 -4.67 -20.77
C ASP A 186 -16.52 -5.77 -20.12
N ARG A 187 -17.12 -6.45 -19.17
CA ARG A 187 -16.45 -7.48 -18.37
C ARG A 187 -15.96 -8.65 -19.23
N GLU A 188 -16.76 -9.06 -20.19
CA GLU A 188 -16.42 -10.18 -21.09
C GLU A 188 -15.27 -9.80 -22.04
N ALA A 189 -15.24 -8.57 -22.54
CA ALA A 189 -14.12 -8.08 -23.35
C ALA A 189 -12.82 -8.04 -22.54
N VAL A 190 -12.86 -7.60 -21.26
CA VAL A 190 -11.67 -7.62 -20.38
C VAL A 190 -11.19 -9.05 -20.15
N ARG A 191 -12.11 -9.98 -19.91
CA ARG A 191 -11.80 -11.39 -19.70
C ARG A 191 -11.19 -12.04 -20.94
N ALA A 192 -11.71 -11.74 -22.11
CA ALA A 192 -11.15 -12.18 -23.39
C ALA A 192 -9.75 -11.61 -23.64
N GLU A 193 -9.53 -10.33 -23.37
CA GLU A 193 -8.19 -9.69 -23.42
C GLU A 193 -7.17 -10.41 -22.50
N LEU A 194 -7.60 -10.84 -21.32
CA LEU A 194 -6.78 -11.61 -20.40
C LEU A 194 -6.57 -13.07 -20.82
N GLY A 195 -7.27 -13.55 -21.86
CA GLY A 195 -7.23 -14.95 -22.27
C GLY A 195 -7.96 -15.90 -21.31
N LEU A 196 -8.89 -15.39 -20.50
CA LEU A 196 -9.70 -16.22 -19.62
C LEU A 196 -10.70 -17.05 -20.43
N PRO A 197 -10.83 -18.35 -20.18
CA PRO A 197 -11.86 -19.17 -20.81
C PRO A 197 -13.27 -18.62 -20.56
N ALA A 198 -14.18 -18.83 -21.50
CA ALA A 198 -15.59 -18.49 -21.29
C ALA A 198 -16.16 -19.24 -20.07
N GLY A 199 -16.85 -18.52 -19.20
CA GLY A 199 -17.40 -19.09 -17.96
C GLY A 199 -16.37 -19.38 -16.86
N ALA A 200 -15.08 -19.04 -17.03
CA ALA A 200 -14.08 -19.21 -15.97
C ALA A 200 -14.43 -18.38 -14.73
N LEU A 201 -14.12 -18.89 -13.55
CA LEU A 201 -14.20 -18.16 -12.28
C LEU A 201 -12.84 -17.53 -11.98
N ALA A 202 -12.74 -16.19 -12.08
CA ALA A 202 -11.48 -15.47 -11.98
C ALA A 202 -11.18 -15.04 -10.54
N VAL A 203 -10.13 -15.63 -9.96
CA VAL A 203 -9.59 -15.25 -8.65
C VAL A 203 -8.45 -14.27 -8.84
N GLY A 204 -8.65 -13.00 -8.46
CA GLY A 204 -7.67 -11.94 -8.60
C GLY A 204 -6.72 -11.87 -7.40
N HIS A 205 -5.46 -11.55 -7.68
CA HIS A 205 -4.45 -11.15 -6.70
C HIS A 205 -3.63 -10.00 -7.27
N VAL A 206 -3.40 -8.96 -6.49
CA VAL A 206 -2.57 -7.82 -6.89
C VAL A 206 -1.51 -7.58 -5.83
N GLY A 207 -0.26 -7.64 -6.22
CA GLY A 207 0.84 -7.40 -5.29
C GLY A 207 2.21 -7.62 -5.89
N ARG A 208 3.22 -7.07 -5.21
CA ARG A 208 4.61 -7.30 -5.58
C ARG A 208 4.99 -8.76 -5.33
N PHE A 209 5.70 -9.36 -6.27
CA PHE A 209 6.20 -10.75 -6.13
C PHE A 209 7.40 -10.78 -5.19
N ASP A 210 7.11 -10.73 -3.88
CA ASP A 210 8.06 -10.84 -2.78
C ASP A 210 7.52 -11.77 -1.67
N GLN A 211 8.31 -11.95 -0.61
CA GLN A 211 7.92 -12.84 0.49
C GLN A 211 6.65 -12.36 1.20
N GLN A 212 6.47 -11.05 1.37
CA GLN A 212 5.33 -10.46 2.08
C GLN A 212 3.98 -10.94 1.52
N LYS A 213 3.85 -11.00 0.19
CA LYS A 213 2.60 -11.36 -0.51
C LYS A 213 2.32 -12.87 -0.54
N ASN A 214 3.31 -13.70 -0.16
CA ASN A 214 3.17 -15.14 0.07
C ASN A 214 2.59 -15.93 -1.14
N HIS A 215 3.06 -15.61 -2.35
CA HIS A 215 2.58 -16.23 -3.59
C HIS A 215 2.73 -17.75 -3.59
N GLY A 216 3.75 -18.31 -2.94
CA GLY A 216 3.93 -19.75 -2.82
C GLY A 216 2.77 -20.42 -2.07
N PHE A 217 2.24 -19.78 -1.01
CA PHE A 217 1.05 -20.26 -0.31
C PHE A 217 -0.20 -20.10 -1.17
N LEU A 218 -0.33 -18.97 -1.90
CA LEU A 218 -1.41 -18.74 -2.86
C LEU A 218 -1.48 -19.86 -3.91
N LEU A 219 -0.35 -20.26 -4.48
CA LEU A 219 -0.33 -21.35 -5.48
C LEU A 219 -0.78 -22.70 -4.88
N ARG A 220 -0.45 -22.99 -3.62
CA ARG A 220 -0.94 -24.20 -2.95
C ARG A 220 -2.46 -24.14 -2.74
N ILE A 221 -3.00 -22.98 -2.32
CA ILE A 221 -4.46 -22.75 -2.27
C ILE A 221 -5.06 -22.98 -3.65
N ALA A 222 -4.43 -22.44 -4.70
CA ALA A 222 -4.90 -22.59 -6.08
C ALA A 222 -5.03 -24.06 -6.51
N VAL A 223 -4.08 -24.92 -6.14
CA VAL A 223 -4.16 -26.37 -6.40
C VAL A 223 -5.42 -26.97 -5.78
N ASP A 224 -5.71 -26.64 -4.52
CA ASP A 224 -6.85 -27.20 -3.80
C ASP A 224 -8.18 -26.62 -4.27
N VAL A 225 -8.19 -25.34 -4.70
CA VAL A 225 -9.35 -24.71 -5.37
C VAL A 225 -9.63 -25.42 -6.69
N LEU A 226 -8.62 -25.62 -7.54
CA LEU A 226 -8.78 -26.26 -8.86
C LEU A 226 -9.27 -27.71 -8.80
N ARG A 227 -9.00 -28.45 -7.73
CA ARG A 227 -9.57 -29.78 -7.48
C ARG A 227 -11.08 -29.74 -7.23
N ARG A 228 -11.59 -28.65 -6.64
CA ARG A 228 -13.01 -28.46 -6.28
C ARG A 228 -13.77 -27.70 -7.35
N GLU A 229 -13.09 -26.75 -8.00
CA GLU A 229 -13.64 -25.85 -9.00
C GLU A 229 -12.68 -25.80 -10.21
N PRO A 230 -12.79 -26.77 -11.14
CA PRO A 230 -11.90 -26.84 -12.31
C PRO A 230 -11.99 -25.66 -13.28
N GLN A 231 -13.07 -24.86 -13.19
CA GLN A 231 -13.23 -23.66 -14.01
C GLN A 231 -12.51 -22.44 -13.44
N ALA A 232 -11.95 -22.52 -12.22
CA ALA A 232 -11.22 -21.42 -11.64
C ALA A 232 -9.96 -21.08 -12.44
N CYS A 233 -9.68 -19.77 -12.53
CA CYS A 233 -8.42 -19.21 -13.06
C CYS A 233 -7.90 -18.16 -12.11
N PHE A 234 -6.60 -18.07 -11.95
CA PHE A 234 -5.94 -17.11 -11.05
C PHE A 234 -5.28 -16.01 -11.87
N VAL A 235 -5.61 -14.75 -11.58
CA VAL A 235 -5.05 -13.56 -12.26
C VAL A 235 -4.13 -12.87 -11.28
N LEU A 236 -2.82 -13.04 -11.46
CA LEU A 236 -1.78 -12.47 -10.62
C LEU A 236 -1.19 -11.23 -11.27
N VAL A 237 -1.44 -10.07 -10.66
CA VAL A 237 -1.01 -8.76 -11.16
C VAL A 237 0.16 -8.25 -10.34
N GLY A 238 1.26 -7.92 -10.98
CA GLY A 238 2.43 -7.34 -10.36
C GLY A 238 3.75 -7.90 -10.89
N GLU A 239 4.83 -7.39 -10.33
CA GLU A 239 6.21 -7.80 -10.61
C GLU A 239 7.00 -7.88 -9.31
N GLY A 240 8.16 -8.51 -9.34
CA GLY A 240 9.05 -8.58 -8.19
C GLY A 240 10.11 -9.67 -8.28
N PRO A 241 11.03 -9.72 -7.31
CA PRO A 241 12.19 -10.62 -7.36
C PRO A 241 11.82 -12.11 -7.36
N LEU A 242 10.65 -12.48 -6.86
CA LEU A 242 10.21 -13.88 -6.81
C LEU A 242 9.39 -14.32 -8.03
N ARG A 243 9.10 -13.43 -9.00
CA ARG A 243 8.23 -13.74 -10.13
C ARG A 243 8.64 -15.03 -10.87
N GLN A 244 9.91 -15.12 -11.28
CA GLN A 244 10.40 -16.27 -12.03
C GLN A 244 10.27 -17.59 -11.24
N SER A 245 10.56 -17.56 -9.93
CA SER A 245 10.44 -18.75 -9.08
C SER A 245 8.99 -19.16 -8.86
N ILE A 246 8.06 -18.20 -8.77
CA ILE A 246 6.62 -18.47 -8.63
C ILE A 246 6.02 -19.03 -9.93
N GLU A 247 6.45 -18.56 -11.10
CA GLU A 247 6.06 -19.14 -12.40
C GLU A 247 6.55 -20.58 -12.55
N ALA A 248 7.79 -20.86 -12.17
CA ALA A 248 8.34 -22.21 -12.15
C ALA A 248 7.59 -23.12 -11.17
N GLU A 249 7.21 -22.61 -10.00
CA GLU A 249 6.42 -23.35 -9.01
C GLU A 249 5.01 -23.68 -9.52
N ALA A 250 4.33 -22.75 -10.20
CA ALA A 250 3.03 -23.01 -10.83
C ALA A 250 3.14 -24.13 -11.89
N ALA A 251 4.21 -24.16 -12.67
CA ALA A 251 4.46 -25.23 -13.63
C ALA A 251 4.72 -26.58 -12.92
N ARG A 252 5.54 -26.59 -11.86
CA ARG A 252 5.82 -27.78 -11.06
C ARG A 252 4.58 -28.37 -10.41
N LEU A 253 3.64 -27.52 -10.00
CA LEU A 253 2.35 -27.89 -9.42
C LEU A 253 1.32 -28.33 -10.47
N GLY A 254 1.64 -28.22 -11.77
CA GLY A 254 0.74 -28.60 -12.88
C GLY A 254 -0.44 -27.64 -13.08
N ILE A 255 -0.35 -26.40 -12.60
CA ILE A 255 -1.44 -25.41 -12.69
C ILE A 255 -1.07 -24.17 -13.53
N ARG A 256 0.06 -24.20 -14.27
CA ARG A 256 0.56 -23.04 -15.03
C ARG A 256 -0.48 -22.48 -16.01
N ASP A 257 -1.27 -23.33 -16.64
CA ASP A 257 -2.30 -22.93 -17.61
C ASP A 257 -3.55 -22.32 -16.95
N ARG A 258 -3.65 -22.38 -15.63
CA ARG A 258 -4.74 -21.80 -14.82
C ARG A 258 -4.29 -20.55 -14.05
N VAL A 259 -3.01 -20.14 -14.18
CA VAL A 259 -2.47 -18.97 -13.50
C VAL A 259 -1.93 -17.98 -14.54
N LEU A 260 -2.58 -16.82 -14.63
CA LEU A 260 -2.20 -15.73 -15.52
C LEU A 260 -1.28 -14.78 -14.76
N PHE A 261 -0.09 -14.57 -15.30
CA PHE A 261 0.89 -13.59 -14.80
C PHE A 261 0.86 -12.37 -15.72
N THR A 262 0.20 -11.31 -15.30
CA THR A 262 -0.05 -10.14 -16.15
C THR A 262 1.07 -9.10 -16.17
N GLY A 263 2.01 -9.19 -15.23
CA GLY A 263 2.98 -8.11 -15.01
C GLY A 263 2.36 -6.92 -14.29
N VAL A 264 3.08 -5.79 -14.30
CA VAL A 264 2.56 -4.53 -13.76
C VAL A 264 1.47 -3.98 -14.69
N ARG A 265 0.31 -3.63 -14.10
CA ARG A 265 -0.83 -3.06 -14.82
C ARG A 265 -1.16 -1.68 -14.28
N VAL A 266 -1.61 -0.79 -15.15
CA VAL A 266 -2.09 0.55 -14.80
C VAL A 266 -3.61 0.58 -14.61
N ASP A 267 -4.30 -0.42 -15.13
CA ASP A 267 -5.75 -0.57 -15.16
C ASP A 267 -6.26 -1.60 -14.13
N VAL A 268 -5.61 -1.67 -12.96
CA VAL A 268 -6.00 -2.58 -11.88
C VAL A 268 -7.49 -2.53 -11.54
N PRO A 269 -8.15 -1.34 -11.47
CA PRO A 269 -9.60 -1.26 -11.25
C PRO A 269 -10.41 -2.05 -12.29
N ARG A 270 -10.04 -1.95 -13.57
CA ARG A 270 -10.70 -2.66 -14.67
C ARG A 270 -10.53 -4.17 -14.55
N LEU A 271 -9.33 -4.63 -14.14
CA LEU A 271 -9.05 -6.05 -13.90
C LEU A 271 -9.85 -6.61 -12.71
N LEU A 272 -9.90 -5.87 -11.60
CA LEU A 272 -10.67 -6.28 -10.43
C LEU A 272 -12.17 -6.36 -10.72
N LEU A 273 -12.73 -5.41 -11.47
CA LEU A 273 -14.13 -5.46 -11.93
C LEU A 273 -14.43 -6.70 -12.80
N ALA A 274 -13.41 -7.24 -13.50
CA ALA A 274 -13.54 -8.47 -14.30
C ALA A 274 -13.36 -9.77 -13.50
N CYS A 275 -12.85 -9.70 -12.26
CA CYS A 275 -12.69 -10.85 -11.37
C CYS A 275 -13.99 -11.24 -10.67
N ASP A 276 -13.98 -12.42 -10.03
CA ASP A 276 -15.08 -12.99 -9.26
C ASP A 276 -14.80 -12.98 -7.75
N LEU A 277 -13.53 -13.01 -7.35
CA LEU A 277 -13.06 -13.00 -5.98
C LEU A 277 -11.66 -12.40 -5.92
N PHE A 278 -11.32 -11.81 -4.80
CA PHE A 278 -9.97 -11.35 -4.48
C PHE A 278 -9.33 -12.19 -3.38
N LEU A 279 -8.10 -12.69 -3.61
CA LEU A 279 -7.35 -13.53 -2.67
C LEU A 279 -6.05 -12.85 -2.24
N LEU A 280 -5.84 -12.68 -0.92
CA LEU A 280 -4.66 -12.01 -0.37
C LEU A 280 -4.09 -12.74 0.88
N PRO A 281 -3.30 -13.80 0.73
CA PRO A 281 -2.73 -14.57 1.85
C PRO A 281 -1.40 -13.97 2.35
N SER A 282 -1.30 -12.64 2.43
CA SER A 282 -0.09 -11.94 2.84
C SER A 282 0.36 -12.34 4.25
N LEU A 283 1.67 -12.38 4.48
CA LEU A 283 2.26 -12.66 5.79
C LEU A 283 2.00 -11.50 6.77
N TYR A 284 2.07 -10.28 6.28
CA TYR A 284 1.81 -9.05 7.03
C TYR A 284 1.44 -7.90 6.08
N GLU A 285 0.68 -6.93 6.56
CA GLU A 285 0.34 -5.69 5.87
C GLU A 285 0.20 -4.55 6.89
N GLY A 286 0.42 -3.32 6.46
CA GLY A 286 0.00 -2.17 7.23
C GLY A 286 -1.49 -1.88 7.04
N LEU A 287 -1.84 -1.56 5.80
CA LEU A 287 -3.20 -1.48 5.26
C LEU A 287 -3.10 -1.71 3.75
N PRO A 288 -3.52 -2.87 3.22
CA PRO A 288 -3.38 -3.17 1.80
C PRO A 288 -4.41 -2.38 0.98
N LEU A 289 -3.98 -1.35 0.26
CA LEU A 289 -4.85 -0.50 -0.56
C LEU A 289 -5.64 -1.32 -1.58
N VAL A 290 -5.05 -2.39 -2.12
CA VAL A 290 -5.73 -3.30 -3.06
C VAL A 290 -6.96 -3.98 -2.43
N GLY A 291 -7.01 -4.13 -1.11
CA GLY A 291 -8.19 -4.61 -0.41
C GLY A 291 -9.34 -3.59 -0.43
N LEU A 292 -9.03 -2.28 -0.45
CA LEU A 292 -10.03 -1.23 -0.70
C LEU A 292 -10.48 -1.23 -2.16
N GLU A 293 -9.55 -1.43 -3.09
CA GLU A 293 -9.86 -1.56 -4.52
C GLU A 293 -10.75 -2.78 -4.80
N ALA A 294 -10.49 -3.92 -4.15
CA ALA A 294 -11.32 -5.11 -4.26
C ALA A 294 -12.74 -4.87 -3.70
N GLN A 295 -12.87 -4.17 -2.56
CA GLN A 295 -14.18 -3.73 -2.06
C GLN A 295 -14.87 -2.80 -3.04
N ALA A 296 -14.16 -1.82 -3.63
CA ALA A 296 -14.72 -0.90 -4.61
C ALA A 296 -15.27 -1.64 -5.86
N ALA A 297 -14.66 -2.76 -6.22
CA ALA A 297 -15.16 -3.66 -7.27
C ALA A 297 -16.32 -4.56 -6.79
N GLY A 298 -16.72 -4.50 -5.52
CA GLY A 298 -17.76 -5.36 -4.94
C GLY A 298 -17.37 -6.83 -4.83
N LEU A 299 -16.08 -7.14 -4.84
CA LEU A 299 -15.58 -8.52 -4.81
C LEU A 299 -15.67 -9.14 -3.42
N PRO A 300 -16.05 -10.42 -3.32
CA PRO A 300 -15.72 -11.24 -2.17
C PRO A 300 -14.20 -11.29 -1.97
N ILE A 301 -13.75 -11.24 -0.71
CA ILE A 301 -12.34 -11.12 -0.36
C ILE A 301 -11.97 -12.18 0.65
N VAL A 302 -10.99 -13.03 0.30
CA VAL A 302 -10.39 -14.00 1.23
C VAL A 302 -8.96 -13.56 1.53
N LEU A 303 -8.64 -13.36 2.82
CA LEU A 303 -7.33 -12.88 3.21
C LEU A 303 -6.86 -13.45 4.54
N SER A 304 -5.56 -13.29 4.82
CA SER A 304 -4.98 -13.77 6.08
C SER A 304 -5.45 -12.94 7.28
N ASP A 305 -5.59 -13.58 8.43
CA ASP A 305 -5.95 -12.98 9.71
C ASP A 305 -4.82 -12.12 10.31
N ASN A 306 -3.64 -12.13 9.70
CA ASN A 306 -2.54 -11.21 10.01
C ASN A 306 -2.76 -9.78 9.50
N ILE A 307 -3.77 -9.57 8.63
CA ILE A 307 -4.11 -8.25 8.08
C ILE A 307 -5.10 -7.58 9.03
N THR A 308 -4.93 -6.27 9.24
CA THR A 308 -5.82 -5.52 10.13
C THR A 308 -7.29 -5.54 9.67
N ARG A 309 -8.21 -5.73 10.63
CA ARG A 309 -9.65 -5.67 10.37
C ARG A 309 -10.17 -4.27 10.07
N GLU A 310 -9.38 -3.24 10.32
CA GLU A 310 -9.68 -1.84 9.93
C GLU A 310 -9.93 -1.71 8.42
N LEU A 311 -9.38 -2.62 7.61
CA LEU A 311 -9.61 -2.68 6.17
C LEU A 311 -11.08 -2.91 5.81
N ALA A 312 -11.87 -3.60 6.64
CA ALA A 312 -13.21 -4.08 6.31
C ALA A 312 -14.29 -2.99 6.45
N VAL A 313 -14.38 -2.10 5.47
CA VAL A 313 -15.47 -1.11 5.36
C VAL A 313 -16.79 -1.79 5.02
N VAL A 314 -16.75 -2.84 4.22
CA VAL A 314 -17.89 -3.67 3.83
C VAL A 314 -17.68 -5.08 4.38
N PRO A 315 -17.99 -5.35 5.67
CA PRO A 315 -17.64 -6.60 6.33
C PRO A 315 -18.21 -7.86 5.67
N SER A 316 -19.36 -7.76 5.00
CA SER A 316 -20.00 -8.88 4.30
C SER A 316 -19.19 -9.42 3.13
N LEU A 317 -18.21 -8.67 2.61
CA LEU A 317 -17.32 -9.13 1.54
C LEU A 317 -16.14 -9.96 2.05
N PHE A 318 -15.89 -10.02 3.36
CA PHE A 318 -14.65 -10.58 3.91
C PHE A 318 -14.80 -11.97 4.52
N ALA A 319 -13.84 -12.83 4.20
CA ALA A 319 -13.53 -14.04 4.96
C ALA A 319 -12.04 -14.01 5.36
N TRP A 320 -11.80 -14.19 6.65
CA TRP A 320 -10.47 -14.18 7.27
C TRP A 320 -10.04 -15.63 7.52
N ARG A 321 -8.78 -15.95 7.15
CA ARG A 321 -8.22 -17.29 7.37
C ARG A 321 -6.84 -17.20 7.99
N SER A 322 -6.53 -18.12 8.90
CA SER A 322 -5.21 -18.21 9.47
C SER A 322 -4.23 -18.88 8.50
N LEU A 323 -3.02 -18.32 8.41
CA LEU A 323 -1.93 -18.95 7.64
C LEU A 323 -1.45 -20.27 8.26
N ALA A 324 -1.83 -20.56 9.50
CA ALA A 324 -1.58 -21.84 10.15
C ALA A 324 -2.59 -22.94 9.74
N GLU A 325 -3.72 -22.55 9.13
CA GLU A 325 -4.69 -23.51 8.62
C GLU A 325 -4.18 -24.18 7.34
N PRO A 326 -4.60 -25.44 7.05
CA PRO A 326 -4.27 -26.11 5.82
C PRO A 326 -4.87 -25.39 4.60
N THR A 327 -4.24 -25.53 3.44
CA THR A 327 -4.68 -24.87 2.20
C THR A 327 -6.07 -25.31 1.73
N GLU A 328 -6.49 -26.51 2.12
CA GLU A 328 -7.84 -27.05 1.87
C GLU A 328 -8.92 -26.20 2.53
N ALA A 329 -8.70 -25.68 3.74
CA ALA A 329 -9.65 -24.81 4.44
C ALA A 329 -9.77 -23.43 3.74
N TRP A 330 -8.67 -22.92 3.22
CA TRP A 330 -8.67 -21.72 2.38
C TRP A 330 -9.44 -21.97 1.07
N ALA A 331 -9.18 -23.09 0.41
CA ALA A 331 -9.83 -23.45 -0.83
C ALA A 331 -11.36 -23.61 -0.66
N GLU A 332 -11.81 -24.24 0.42
CA GLU A 332 -13.23 -24.34 0.74
C GLU A 332 -13.88 -22.96 0.88
N THR A 333 -13.19 -22.03 1.58
CA THR A 333 -13.67 -20.65 1.73
C THR A 333 -13.70 -19.92 0.39
N VAL A 334 -12.67 -20.05 -0.44
CA VAL A 334 -12.62 -19.43 -1.78
C VAL A 334 -13.78 -19.95 -2.63
N VAL A 335 -14.01 -21.27 -2.70
CA VAL A 335 -15.10 -21.86 -3.47
C VAL A 335 -16.46 -21.41 -2.94
N THR A 336 -16.67 -21.42 -1.63
CA THR A 336 -17.92 -20.95 -1.01
C THR A 336 -18.21 -19.49 -1.37
N MET A 337 -17.19 -18.62 -1.32
CA MET A 337 -17.37 -17.20 -1.62
C MET A 337 -17.50 -16.92 -3.12
N LEU A 338 -16.91 -17.73 -4.01
CA LEU A 338 -17.10 -17.63 -5.45
C LEU A 338 -18.56 -17.82 -5.86
N HIS A 339 -19.29 -18.71 -5.14
CA HIS A 339 -20.70 -19.00 -5.38
C HIS A 339 -21.65 -18.24 -4.44
N GLY A 340 -21.11 -17.43 -3.55
CA GLY A 340 -21.86 -16.62 -2.59
C GLY A 340 -22.50 -15.37 -3.22
N PRO A 341 -23.26 -14.62 -2.42
CA PRO A 341 -23.86 -13.37 -2.86
C PRO A 341 -22.77 -12.32 -3.15
N ARG A 342 -22.97 -11.54 -4.22
CA ARG A 342 -22.09 -10.44 -4.61
C ARG A 342 -22.75 -9.11 -4.29
N MET A 343 -21.93 -8.14 -3.94
CA MET A 343 -22.38 -6.75 -3.82
C MET A 343 -22.19 -6.01 -5.16
N SER A 344 -23.09 -5.10 -5.49
CA SER A 344 -22.86 -4.24 -6.64
C SER A 344 -21.69 -3.29 -6.36
N PRO A 345 -20.84 -2.98 -7.36
CA PRO A 345 -19.79 -1.97 -7.18
C PRO A 345 -20.34 -0.62 -6.70
N GLY A 346 -21.53 -0.21 -7.17
CA GLY A 346 -22.16 1.05 -6.77
C GLY A 346 -22.50 1.10 -5.28
N ASP A 347 -23.06 0.03 -4.71
CA ASP A 347 -23.39 -0.04 -3.28
C ASP A 347 -22.12 -0.04 -2.42
N SER A 348 -21.11 -0.79 -2.84
CA SER A 348 -19.82 -0.84 -2.15
C SER A 348 -19.10 0.52 -2.16
N LEU A 349 -19.07 1.19 -3.31
CA LEU A 349 -18.50 2.53 -3.45
C LEU A 349 -19.18 3.55 -2.53
N ALA A 350 -20.51 3.51 -2.42
CA ALA A 350 -21.26 4.40 -1.55
C ALA A 350 -20.86 4.25 -0.06
N LEU A 351 -20.51 3.03 0.37
CA LEU A 351 -20.03 2.78 1.73
C LEU A 351 -18.58 3.28 1.91
N LEU A 352 -17.69 3.00 0.95
CA LEU A 352 -16.30 3.44 0.99
C LEU A 352 -16.15 4.96 1.02
N GLU A 353 -16.95 5.68 0.23
CA GLU A 353 -16.91 7.15 0.16
C GLU A 353 -17.41 7.84 1.42
N ARG A 354 -18.24 7.16 2.23
CA ARG A 354 -18.71 7.66 3.53
C ARG A 354 -17.78 7.30 4.68
N SER A 355 -16.81 6.42 4.44
CA SER A 355 -15.88 5.92 5.46
C SER A 355 -14.67 6.84 5.65
N ASP A 356 -13.77 6.45 6.55
CA ASP A 356 -12.48 7.10 6.76
C ASP A 356 -11.51 6.90 5.58
N PHE A 357 -11.88 6.05 4.61
CA PHE A 357 -11.15 5.82 3.36
C PHE A 357 -11.61 6.72 2.20
N SER A 358 -12.41 7.74 2.49
CA SER A 358 -12.79 8.77 1.52
C SER A 358 -11.60 9.67 1.19
N LEU A 359 -11.31 9.84 -0.10
CA LEU A 359 -10.22 10.71 -0.55
C LEU A 359 -10.40 12.15 -0.07
N GLN A 360 -11.62 12.70 -0.12
CA GLN A 360 -11.91 14.06 0.32
C GLN A 360 -11.59 14.25 1.80
N ARG A 361 -11.95 13.27 2.64
CA ARG A 361 -11.62 13.29 4.08
C ARG A 361 -10.12 13.23 4.32
N SER A 362 -9.40 12.37 3.59
CA SER A 362 -7.94 12.26 3.68
C SER A 362 -7.24 13.56 3.27
N LEU A 363 -7.68 14.21 2.18
CA LEU A 363 -7.16 15.50 1.73
C LEU A 363 -7.36 16.60 2.79
N HIS A 364 -8.55 16.66 3.39
CA HIS A 364 -8.86 17.62 4.45
C HIS A 364 -7.98 17.42 5.69
N LEU A 365 -7.85 16.17 6.15
CA LEU A 365 -6.99 15.81 7.29
C LEU A 365 -5.51 16.16 7.03
N LEU A 366 -5.02 15.89 5.82
CA LEU A 366 -3.64 16.24 5.44
C LEU A 366 -3.43 17.75 5.38
N ALA A 367 -4.36 18.50 4.80
CA ALA A 367 -4.30 19.95 4.78
C ALA A 367 -4.20 20.50 6.22
N SER A 368 -5.00 19.98 7.14
CA SER A 368 -4.94 20.33 8.57
C SER A 368 -3.60 19.93 9.20
N LEU A 369 -3.09 18.72 8.89
CA LEU A 369 -1.77 18.26 9.35
C LEU A 369 -0.63 19.16 8.85
N TYR A 370 -0.76 19.74 7.67
CA TYR A 370 0.23 20.66 7.10
C TYR A 370 0.05 22.10 7.57
N GLY A 371 -1.04 22.42 8.29
CA GLY A 371 -1.35 23.79 8.69
C GLY A 371 -1.85 24.66 7.54
N ALA A 372 -2.46 24.03 6.52
CA ALA A 372 -2.99 24.65 5.30
C ALA A 372 -4.53 24.79 5.32
N THR A 373 -5.16 24.77 6.50
CA THR A 373 -6.62 24.95 6.68
C THR A 373 -7.03 26.42 6.67
#